data_c4f558c39866f3ab776aee1fbd6849c0
#
_entry.id   c4f558c39866f3ab776aee1fbd6849c0
#
_cell.length_a   1.000
_cell.length_b   1.000
_cell.length_c   1.000
_cell.angle_alpha   90.00
_cell.angle_beta   90.00
_cell.angle_gamma   90.00
#
_symmetry.space_group_name_H-M   'P 1'
#
loop_
_entity.id
_entity.type
_entity.pdbx_description
1 polymer ?
#
loop_
_entity_poly.entity_id
_entity_poly.type
_entity_poly.pdbx_seq_one_letter_code
_entity_poly.pdbx_strand_id
1 'polypeptide(L)'
;MVLVAYRHGLRATELVALRWDSVDFNHGRLHVNRAKSGSPSVHPLSGRELRALRRLQREQEPKSPFVFTSERGAPFSAAGWRKMVARLGVAAGFDVLVHPHMLRHACGYKLANDGIDTRSLQAYLGHKNIQHTVRYTELAPTRFKDFWRD
;
A
#
# COMPACT_ATOMS: atom_id res chain seq x y z
N MET A 1 7.78 -1.42 -6.03
CA MET A 1 7.43 -1.78 -4.63
C MET A 1 6.88 -0.60 -3.83
N VAL A 2 7.64 0.49 -3.63
CA VAL A 2 7.23 1.65 -2.81
C VAL A 2 5.87 2.20 -3.21
N LEU A 3 5.63 2.42 -4.51
CA LEU A 3 4.37 2.96 -5.02
C LEU A 3 3.16 2.10 -4.62
N VAL A 4 3.26 0.79 -4.78
CA VAL A 4 2.18 -0.16 -4.43
C VAL A 4 1.98 -0.21 -2.92
N ALA A 5 3.06 -0.28 -2.14
CA ALA A 5 3.00 -0.27 -0.68
C ALA A 5 2.29 0.98 -0.14
N TYR A 6 2.65 2.14 -0.65
CA TYR A 6 2.08 3.43 -0.25
C TYR A 6 0.62 3.58 -0.70
N ARG A 7 0.35 3.37 -1.99
CA ARG A 7 -0.99 3.62 -2.53
C ARG A 7 -2.07 2.70 -1.97
N HIS A 8 -1.70 1.46 -1.66
CA HIS A 8 -2.66 0.47 -1.15
C HIS A 8 -2.56 0.25 0.36
N GLY A 9 -1.68 0.96 1.03
CA GLY A 9 -1.50 0.87 2.47
C GLY A 9 -1.14 -0.53 2.95
N LEU A 10 -0.29 -1.24 2.19
CA LEU A 10 0.05 -2.63 2.49
C LEU A 10 1.04 -2.75 3.64
N ARG A 11 0.81 -3.73 4.51
CA ARG A 11 1.82 -4.17 5.47
C ARG A 11 2.98 -4.87 4.74
N ALA A 12 4.16 -4.92 5.35
CA ALA A 12 5.33 -5.57 4.76
C ALA A 12 5.03 -7.01 4.32
N THR A 13 4.37 -7.79 5.17
CA THR A 13 4.00 -9.18 4.87
C THR A 13 2.98 -9.31 3.74
N GLU A 14 2.05 -8.37 3.62
CA GLU A 14 1.05 -8.33 2.54
C GLU A 14 1.72 -8.01 1.20
N LEU A 15 2.64 -7.05 1.19
CA LEU A 15 3.36 -6.63 -0.02
C LEU A 15 4.25 -7.75 -0.59
N VAL A 16 5.04 -8.39 0.27
CA VAL A 16 5.97 -9.45 -0.18
C VAL A 16 5.26 -10.74 -0.58
N ALA A 17 4.05 -10.96 -0.05
CA ALA A 17 3.20 -12.10 -0.42
C ALA A 17 2.37 -11.85 -1.67
N LEU A 18 2.43 -10.65 -2.27
CA LEU A 18 1.63 -10.30 -3.45
C LEU A 18 2.01 -11.17 -4.65
N ARG A 19 1.00 -11.76 -5.29
CA ARG A 19 1.15 -12.65 -6.45
C ARG A 19 0.59 -11.99 -7.71
N TRP A 20 1.08 -12.42 -8.86
CA TRP A 20 0.59 -11.92 -10.15
C TRP A 20 -0.89 -12.25 -10.39
N ASP A 21 -1.39 -13.35 -9.84
CA ASP A 21 -2.82 -13.70 -9.93
C ASP A 21 -3.74 -12.75 -9.15
N SER A 22 -3.19 -11.92 -8.27
CA SER A 22 -3.94 -10.85 -7.58
C SER A 22 -4.04 -9.56 -8.40
N VAL A 23 -3.30 -9.46 -9.51
CA VAL A 23 -3.30 -8.28 -10.39
C VAL A 23 -4.16 -8.55 -11.61
N ASP A 24 -5.31 -7.92 -11.68
CA ASP A 24 -6.19 -7.96 -12.85
C ASP A 24 -5.85 -6.81 -13.79
N PHE A 25 -4.99 -7.08 -14.77
CA PHE A 25 -4.57 -6.09 -15.76
C PHE A 25 -5.71 -5.66 -16.70
N ASN A 26 -6.68 -6.54 -16.95
CA ASN A 26 -7.77 -6.24 -17.88
C ASN A 26 -8.77 -5.23 -17.30
N HIS A 27 -9.06 -5.35 -16.00
CA HIS A 27 -9.99 -4.47 -15.30
C HIS A 27 -9.28 -3.40 -14.43
N GLY A 28 -7.95 -3.40 -14.40
CA GLY A 28 -7.16 -2.46 -13.60
C GLY A 28 -7.43 -2.58 -12.10
N ARG A 29 -7.41 -3.78 -11.55
CA ARG A 29 -7.73 -4.06 -10.16
C ARG A 29 -6.64 -4.86 -9.47
N LEU A 30 -6.45 -4.57 -8.19
CA LEU A 30 -5.59 -5.32 -7.28
C LEU A 30 -6.45 -5.98 -6.20
N HIS A 31 -6.41 -7.29 -6.11
CA HIS A 31 -7.03 -8.04 -5.02
C HIS A 31 -6.07 -8.07 -3.84
N VAL A 32 -6.46 -7.45 -2.73
CA VAL A 32 -5.63 -7.31 -1.53
C VAL A 32 -6.11 -8.28 -0.47
N ASN A 33 -5.26 -9.25 -0.12
CA ASN A 33 -5.46 -10.13 1.03
C ASN A 33 -4.77 -9.52 2.23
N ARG A 34 -5.53 -9.37 3.33
CA ARG A 34 -5.01 -8.73 4.54
C ARG A 34 -4.49 -9.76 5.54
N ALA A 35 -3.32 -9.43 6.11
CA ALA A 35 -2.74 -10.19 7.23
C ALA A 35 -3.52 -9.95 8.53
N LYS A 36 -3.25 -10.77 9.55
CA LYS A 36 -3.82 -10.62 10.90
C LYS A 36 -5.34 -10.51 10.93
N SER A 37 -6.01 -11.37 10.18
CA SER A 37 -7.49 -11.42 10.13
C SER A 37 -8.13 -10.12 9.61
N GLY A 38 -7.41 -9.26 8.91
CA GLY A 38 -7.97 -8.09 8.23
C GLY A 38 -8.95 -8.51 7.12
N SER A 39 -9.85 -7.60 6.75
CA SER A 39 -10.81 -7.83 5.67
C SER A 39 -10.15 -7.66 4.31
N PRO A 40 -10.31 -8.62 3.37
CA PRO A 40 -9.82 -8.46 2.01
C PRO A 40 -10.58 -7.35 1.28
N SER A 41 -9.94 -6.75 0.28
CA SER A 41 -10.55 -5.71 -0.52
C SER A 41 -10.02 -5.74 -1.96
N VAL A 42 -10.74 -5.07 -2.87
CA VAL A 42 -10.34 -4.91 -4.26
C VAL A 42 -10.07 -3.44 -4.50
N HIS A 43 -8.87 -3.09 -4.90
CA HIS A 43 -8.45 -1.71 -5.11
C HIS A 43 -8.29 -1.40 -6.60
N PRO A 44 -8.71 -0.22 -7.08
CA PRO A 44 -8.40 0.21 -8.43
C PRO A 44 -6.90 0.47 -8.57
N LEU A 45 -6.33 0.10 -9.71
CA LEU A 45 -4.97 0.41 -10.11
C LEU A 45 -4.98 1.60 -11.08
N SER A 46 -4.14 2.57 -10.83
CA SER A 46 -3.95 3.68 -11.76
C SER A 46 -3.18 3.24 -13.01
N GLY A 47 -3.29 4.00 -14.10
CA GLY A 47 -2.51 3.74 -15.31
C GLY A 47 -1.01 3.72 -15.08
N ARG A 48 -0.52 4.54 -14.14
CA ARG A 48 0.91 4.54 -13.74
C ARG A 48 1.31 3.22 -13.11
N GLU A 49 0.49 2.69 -12.21
CA GLU A 49 0.75 1.40 -11.57
C GLU A 49 0.67 0.24 -12.56
N LEU A 50 -0.34 0.23 -13.41
CA LEU A 50 -0.50 -0.79 -14.44
C LEU A 50 0.70 -0.85 -15.38
N ARG A 51 1.19 0.30 -15.85
CA ARG A 51 2.40 0.36 -16.70
C ARG A 51 3.63 -0.16 -15.98
N ALA A 52 3.82 0.24 -14.72
CA ALA A 52 4.96 -0.21 -13.92
C ALA A 52 4.91 -1.71 -13.62
N LEU A 53 3.74 -2.25 -13.30
CA LEU A 53 3.55 -3.68 -13.04
C LEU A 53 3.73 -4.52 -14.31
N ARG A 54 3.20 -4.08 -15.46
CA ARG A 54 3.43 -4.75 -16.74
C ARG A 54 4.90 -4.79 -17.11
N ARG A 55 5.61 -3.68 -16.92
CA ARG A 55 7.05 -3.61 -17.15
C ARG A 55 7.79 -4.59 -16.24
N LEU A 56 7.49 -4.58 -14.94
CA LEU A 56 8.08 -5.49 -13.97
C LEU A 56 7.86 -6.95 -14.36
N GLN A 57 6.64 -7.31 -14.79
CA GLN A 57 6.30 -8.67 -15.21
C GLN A 57 7.10 -9.11 -16.42
N ARG A 58 7.29 -8.23 -17.41
CA ARG A 58 8.12 -8.54 -18.60
C ARG A 58 9.60 -8.70 -18.24
N GLU A 59 10.12 -7.85 -17.38
CA GLU A 59 11.55 -7.80 -17.02
C GLU A 59 11.91 -8.80 -15.91
N GLN A 60 10.92 -9.40 -15.24
CA GLN A 60 11.18 -10.36 -14.17
C GLN A 60 11.88 -11.61 -14.72
N GLU A 61 13.08 -11.85 -14.23
CA GLU A 61 13.91 -13.01 -14.59
C GLU A 61 14.66 -13.50 -13.34
N PRO A 62 14.52 -14.79 -12.93
CA PRO A 62 13.58 -15.76 -13.49
C PRO A 62 12.12 -15.41 -13.23
N LYS A 63 11.20 -15.97 -14.00
CA LYS A 63 9.77 -15.79 -13.77
C LYS A 63 9.35 -16.39 -12.44
N SER A 64 8.41 -15.73 -11.77
CA SER A 64 7.91 -16.12 -10.45
C SER A 64 6.41 -15.86 -10.36
N PRO A 65 5.65 -16.65 -9.57
CA PRO A 65 4.27 -16.32 -9.25
C PRO A 65 4.15 -15.07 -8.35
N PHE A 66 5.24 -14.66 -7.68
CA PHE A 66 5.27 -13.48 -6.83
C PHE A 66 5.62 -12.23 -7.63
N VAL A 67 4.96 -11.11 -7.31
CA VAL A 67 5.19 -9.82 -7.97
C VAL A 67 6.58 -9.28 -7.66
N PHE A 68 6.99 -9.34 -6.40
CA PHE A 68 8.27 -8.81 -5.95
C PHE A 68 9.22 -9.93 -5.55
N THR A 69 10.33 -10.00 -6.26
CA THR A 69 11.37 -11.01 -6.06
C THR A 69 12.73 -10.37 -5.82
N SER A 70 13.61 -11.09 -5.11
CA SER A 70 15.01 -10.70 -4.96
C SER A 70 15.77 -10.94 -6.28
N GLU A 71 17.03 -10.47 -6.33
CA GLU A 71 17.92 -10.70 -7.47
C GLU A 71 18.11 -12.19 -7.79
N ARG A 72 17.96 -13.06 -6.79
CA ARG A 72 18.05 -14.52 -6.93
C ARG A 72 16.73 -15.17 -7.38
N GLY A 73 15.69 -14.39 -7.64
CA GLY A 73 14.37 -14.89 -8.05
C GLY A 73 13.50 -15.45 -6.93
N ALA A 74 13.96 -15.44 -5.68
CA ALA A 74 13.14 -15.81 -4.54
C ALA A 74 12.14 -14.69 -4.19
N PRO A 75 10.99 -15.00 -3.54
CA PRO A 75 10.11 -13.98 -3.02
C PRO A 75 10.87 -13.03 -2.08
N PHE A 76 10.54 -11.75 -2.16
CA PHE A 76 11.12 -10.77 -1.25
C PHE A 76 10.67 -11.09 0.18
N SER A 77 11.59 -11.05 1.17
CA SER A 77 11.23 -11.22 2.57
C SER A 77 10.78 -9.89 3.18
N ALA A 78 9.96 -9.95 4.23
CA ALA A 78 9.58 -8.76 4.98
C ALA A 78 10.82 -8.04 5.57
N ALA A 79 11.80 -8.81 6.06
CA ALA A 79 13.06 -8.27 6.55
C ALA A 79 13.88 -7.59 5.43
N GLY A 80 13.95 -8.19 4.26
CA GLY A 80 14.61 -7.61 3.08
C GLY A 80 13.94 -6.32 2.63
N TRP A 81 12.61 -6.27 2.64
CA TRP A 81 11.85 -5.08 2.36
C TRP A 81 12.12 -3.96 3.36
N ARG A 82 12.15 -4.26 4.67
CA ARG A 82 12.50 -3.27 5.70
C ARG A 82 13.88 -2.66 5.48
N LYS A 83 14.87 -3.49 5.17
CA LYS A 83 16.24 -3.03 4.85
C LYS A 83 16.26 -2.13 3.61
N MET A 84 15.53 -2.50 2.57
CA MET A 84 15.46 -1.71 1.35
C MET A 84 14.81 -0.34 1.61
N VAL A 85 13.70 -0.29 2.34
CA VAL A 85 13.02 0.97 2.70
C VAL A 85 13.93 1.87 3.53
N ALA A 86 14.65 1.31 4.50
CA ALA A 86 15.61 2.06 5.30
C ALA A 86 16.70 2.71 4.42
N ARG A 87 17.29 1.96 3.49
CA ARG A 87 18.27 2.49 2.54
C ARG A 87 17.70 3.57 1.63
N LEU A 88 16.49 3.37 1.13
CA LEU A 88 15.80 4.35 0.30
C LEU A 88 15.51 5.64 1.07
N GLY A 89 15.15 5.54 2.34
CA GLY A 89 14.95 6.68 3.22
C GLY A 89 16.21 7.51 3.38
N VAL A 90 17.34 6.87 3.63
CA VAL A 90 18.65 7.55 3.70
C VAL A 90 18.98 8.22 2.37
N ALA A 91 18.83 7.53 1.26
CA ALA A 91 19.09 8.06 -0.09
C ALA A 91 18.17 9.25 -0.44
N ALA A 92 16.96 9.27 0.12
CA ALA A 92 16.00 10.37 -0.04
C ALA A 92 16.24 11.56 0.90
N GLY A 93 17.23 11.47 1.79
CA GLY A 93 17.60 12.54 2.73
C GLY A 93 16.72 12.64 3.98
N PHE A 94 16.04 11.59 4.37
CA PHE A 94 15.30 11.58 5.63
C PHE A 94 16.23 11.46 6.83
N ASP A 95 16.01 12.26 7.84
CA ASP A 95 16.78 12.26 9.11
C ASP A 95 16.33 11.16 10.09
N VAL A 96 15.25 10.45 9.76
CA VAL A 96 14.70 9.38 10.58
C VAL A 96 14.81 8.05 9.84
N LEU A 97 14.88 6.96 10.61
CA LEU A 97 14.85 5.62 10.05
C LEU A 97 13.47 5.33 9.46
N VAL A 98 13.40 5.26 8.13
CA VAL A 98 12.16 4.94 7.43
C VAL A 98 11.91 3.42 7.46
N HIS A 99 10.68 3.03 7.79
CA HIS A 99 10.23 1.65 7.80
C HIS A 99 8.89 1.48 7.07
N PRO A 100 8.53 0.25 6.64
CA PRO A 100 7.35 0.03 5.80
C PRO A 100 6.04 0.55 6.37
N HIS A 101 5.86 0.47 7.69
CA HIS A 101 4.61 0.90 8.33
C HIS A 101 4.37 2.42 8.19
N MET A 102 5.43 3.20 8.04
CA MET A 102 5.33 4.64 7.75
C MET A 102 4.67 4.91 6.40
N LEU A 103 4.89 4.07 5.39
CA LEU A 103 4.20 4.17 4.10
C LEU A 103 2.69 3.92 4.24
N ARG A 104 2.32 2.94 5.06
CA ARG A 104 0.92 2.65 5.35
C ARG A 104 0.25 3.78 6.14
N HIS A 105 0.91 4.34 7.14
CA HIS A 105 0.41 5.52 7.85
C HIS A 105 0.26 6.72 6.92
N ALA A 106 1.24 6.97 6.07
CA ALA A 106 1.20 8.04 5.09
C ALA A 106 0.01 7.88 4.11
N CYS A 107 -0.27 6.65 3.68
CA CYS A 107 -1.47 6.33 2.89
C CYS A 107 -2.75 6.72 3.65
N GLY A 108 -2.89 6.28 4.89
CA GLY A 108 -4.06 6.58 5.72
C GLY A 108 -4.28 8.08 5.91
N TYR A 109 -3.23 8.81 6.26
CA TYR A 109 -3.30 10.27 6.44
C TYR A 109 -3.59 11.01 5.13
N LYS A 110 -2.98 10.58 4.02
CA LYS A 110 -3.23 11.19 2.70
C LYS A 110 -4.70 11.07 2.31
N LEU A 111 -5.25 9.86 2.39
CA LEU A 111 -6.65 9.61 2.02
C LEU A 111 -7.63 10.34 2.96
N ALA A 112 -7.35 10.38 4.26
CA ALA A 112 -8.15 11.13 5.21
C ALA A 112 -8.12 12.63 4.91
N ASN A 113 -6.95 13.19 4.59
CA ASN A 113 -6.79 14.60 4.21
C ASN A 113 -7.47 14.92 2.87
N ASP A 114 -7.58 13.94 1.98
CA ASP A 114 -8.34 14.08 0.72
C ASP A 114 -9.86 13.99 0.93
N GLY A 115 -10.33 13.81 2.15
CA GLY A 115 -11.74 13.81 2.50
C GLY A 115 -12.42 12.43 2.45
N ILE A 116 -11.65 11.34 2.35
CA ILE A 116 -12.21 9.98 2.42
C ILE A 116 -12.74 9.73 3.84
N ASP A 117 -13.98 9.28 3.92
CA ASP A 117 -14.63 9.00 5.20
C ASP A 117 -14.01 7.80 5.93
N THR A 118 -14.20 7.77 7.25
CA THR A 118 -13.58 6.75 8.12
C THR A 118 -13.98 5.34 7.75
N ARG A 119 -15.22 5.08 7.37
CA ARG A 119 -15.70 3.74 6.99
C ARG A 119 -15.08 3.25 5.69
N SER A 120 -15.03 4.09 4.68
CA SER A 120 -14.36 3.78 3.40
C SER A 120 -12.89 3.54 3.62
N LEU A 121 -12.23 4.35 4.45
CA LEU A 121 -10.82 4.19 4.77
C LEU A 121 -10.56 2.91 5.57
N GLN A 122 -11.44 2.57 6.51
CA GLN A 122 -11.40 1.29 7.23
C GLN A 122 -11.42 0.10 6.27
N ALA A 123 -12.35 0.09 5.34
CA ALA A 123 -12.47 -0.96 4.33
C ALA A 123 -11.23 -1.03 3.43
N TYR A 124 -10.73 0.12 3.00
CA TYR A 124 -9.55 0.22 2.14
C TYR A 124 -8.29 -0.31 2.82
N LEU A 125 -8.05 0.05 4.07
CA LEU A 125 -6.90 -0.43 4.85
C LEU A 125 -7.09 -1.84 5.43
N GLY A 126 -8.31 -2.37 5.39
CA GLY A 126 -8.63 -3.71 5.89
C GLY A 126 -8.64 -3.82 7.42
N HIS A 127 -8.91 -2.73 8.12
CA HIS A 127 -9.03 -2.74 9.58
C HIS A 127 -10.34 -3.38 10.02
N LYS A 128 -10.31 -4.45 10.82
CA LYS A 128 -11.52 -4.99 11.47
C LYS A 128 -12.09 -4.04 12.50
N ASN A 129 -11.22 -3.45 13.34
CA ASN A 129 -11.61 -2.46 14.33
C ASN A 129 -11.47 -1.05 13.76
N ILE A 130 -12.59 -0.31 13.71
CA ILE A 130 -12.63 1.06 13.18
C ILE A 130 -11.73 2.02 13.99
N GLN A 131 -11.47 1.74 15.25
CA GLN A 131 -10.58 2.57 16.09
C GLN A 131 -9.17 2.68 15.51
N HIS A 132 -8.68 1.68 14.80
CA HIS A 132 -7.40 1.74 14.10
C HIS A 132 -7.42 2.72 12.92
N THR A 133 -8.59 3.06 12.40
CA THR A 133 -8.77 4.00 11.30
C THR A 133 -9.07 5.42 11.77
N VAL A 134 -9.78 5.57 12.88
CA VAL A 134 -10.21 6.88 13.43
C VAL A 134 -9.02 7.83 13.59
N ARG A 135 -7.87 7.34 13.99
CA ARG A 135 -6.63 8.13 14.12
C ARG A 135 -6.28 8.96 12.89
N TYR A 136 -6.62 8.48 11.68
CA TYR A 136 -6.31 9.19 10.43
C TYR A 136 -7.31 10.30 10.13
N THR A 137 -8.59 10.06 10.37
CA THR A 137 -9.65 11.01 10.07
C THR A 137 -9.87 12.05 11.16
N GLU A 138 -9.52 11.71 12.40
CA GLU A 138 -9.66 12.60 13.57
C GLU A 138 -8.88 13.89 13.42
N LEU A 139 -7.68 13.83 12.85
CA LEU A 139 -6.78 14.96 12.65
C LEU A 139 -6.89 15.60 11.26
N ALA A 140 -7.78 15.11 10.38
CA ALA A 140 -7.91 15.63 9.03
C ALA A 140 -8.45 17.08 9.06
N PRO A 141 -7.72 18.06 8.48
CA PRO A 141 -8.15 19.47 8.50
C PRO A 141 -9.49 19.72 7.81
N THR A 142 -9.83 18.83 6.86
CA THR A 142 -11.07 18.92 6.07
C THR A 142 -12.28 18.31 6.78
N ARG A 143 -12.10 17.74 7.98
CA ARG A 143 -13.15 16.98 8.70
C ARG A 143 -14.43 17.79 8.90
N PHE A 144 -14.33 19.08 9.08
CA PHE A 144 -15.47 19.97 9.35
C PHE A 144 -15.81 20.89 8.19
N LYS A 145 -15.13 20.75 7.05
CA LYS A 145 -15.21 21.65 5.90
C LYS A 145 -16.62 21.91 5.41
N ASP A 146 -17.48 20.91 5.42
CA ASP A 146 -18.82 20.99 4.86
C ASP A 146 -19.94 20.98 5.92
N PHE A 147 -19.61 21.32 7.18
CA PHE A 147 -20.60 21.38 8.26
C PHE A 147 -21.57 22.54 8.07
N TRP A 148 -21.10 23.61 7.49
CA TRP A 148 -21.91 24.76 7.18
C TRP A 148 -21.81 25.08 5.68
N ARG A 149 -22.96 25.23 5.06
CA ARG A 149 -23.08 25.68 3.66
C ARG A 149 -23.83 27.00 3.70
N ASP A 150 -23.15 28.09 3.37
CA ASP A 150 -23.76 29.41 3.18
C ASP A 150 -24.40 29.50 1.80
#